data_e06b5284d2260ea8175537fdddd305c8
#
_entry.id   e06b5284d2260ea8175537fdddd305c8
#
_cell.length_a   1.000
_cell.length_b   1.000
_cell.length_c   1.000
_cell.angle_alpha   90.00
_cell.angle_beta   90.00
_cell.angle_gamma   90.00
#
_symmetry.space_group_name_H-M   'P 1'
#
loop_
_entity.id
_entity.type
_entity.pdbx_description
1 polymer ?
#
loop_
_entity_poly.entity_id
_entity_poly.type
_entity_poly.pdbx_seq_one_letter_code
_entity_poly.pdbx_strand_id
1 'polypeptide(L)'
;MTKTALVLVVLLLLLVGIYTFFALSARNEIYYLCGNFKSGVSYSSVARQLDTANLSDYTVEKSEQGKRVSHSSALHLNLVRCEITFAEDEKVSHAIYK
;
A
#
# COMPACT_ATOMS: atom_id res chain seq x y z
N MET A 1 -5.72 4.44 -41.06
CA MET A 1 -5.89 3.48 -39.97
C MET A 1 -7.20 2.75 -40.16
N THR A 2 -7.16 1.42 -40.05
CA THR A 2 -8.38 0.61 -40.15
C THR A 2 -9.25 0.78 -38.93
N LYS A 3 -10.56 0.48 -39.05
CA LYS A 3 -11.46 0.50 -37.89
C LYS A 3 -11.00 -0.44 -36.78
N THR A 4 -10.50 -1.62 -37.15
CA THR A 4 -9.98 -2.60 -36.19
C THR A 4 -8.77 -2.04 -35.44
N ALA A 5 -7.83 -1.41 -36.12
CA ALA A 5 -6.68 -0.80 -35.50
C ALA A 5 -7.09 0.32 -34.55
N LEU A 6 -8.08 1.14 -34.93
CA LEU A 6 -8.58 2.21 -34.09
C LEU A 6 -9.23 1.65 -32.81
N VAL A 7 -10.04 0.60 -32.93
CA VAL A 7 -10.67 -0.06 -31.77
C VAL A 7 -9.62 -0.60 -30.84
N LEU A 8 -8.57 -1.25 -31.33
CA LEU A 8 -7.49 -1.79 -30.52
C LEU A 8 -6.74 -0.71 -29.78
N VAL A 9 -6.46 0.42 -30.43
CA VAL A 9 -5.80 1.57 -29.79
C VAL A 9 -6.66 2.13 -28.66
N VAL A 10 -7.96 2.32 -28.91
CA VAL A 10 -8.88 2.84 -27.89
C VAL A 10 -8.95 1.89 -26.69
N LEU A 11 -9.06 0.58 -26.91
CA LEU A 11 -9.09 -0.40 -25.84
C LEU A 11 -7.79 -0.37 -25.03
N LEU A 12 -6.64 -0.27 -25.70
CA LEU A 12 -5.35 -0.18 -25.02
C LEU A 12 -5.28 1.06 -24.14
N LEU A 13 -5.71 2.21 -24.64
CA LEU A 13 -5.72 3.46 -23.88
C LEU A 13 -6.63 3.37 -22.66
N LEU A 14 -7.79 2.72 -22.79
CA LEU A 14 -8.70 2.51 -21.67
C LEU A 14 -8.07 1.62 -20.60
N LEU A 15 -7.41 0.53 -21.02
CA LEU A 15 -6.75 -0.39 -20.07
C LEU A 15 -5.62 0.33 -19.33
N VAL A 16 -4.81 1.11 -20.02
CA VAL A 16 -3.73 1.88 -19.41
C VAL A 16 -4.30 2.90 -18.42
N GLY A 17 -5.38 3.58 -18.80
CA GLY A 17 -6.05 4.55 -17.92
C GLY A 17 -6.59 3.91 -16.65
N ILE A 18 -7.27 2.76 -16.78
CA ILE A 18 -7.81 2.02 -15.64
C ILE A 18 -6.67 1.55 -14.72
N TYR A 19 -5.62 0.95 -15.29
CA TYR A 19 -4.48 0.49 -14.51
C TYR A 19 -3.82 1.65 -13.74
N THR A 20 -3.60 2.79 -14.42
CA THR A 20 -2.99 3.97 -13.82
C THR A 20 -3.84 4.48 -12.66
N PHE A 21 -5.17 4.52 -12.84
CA PHE A 21 -6.08 4.96 -11.78
C PHE A 21 -5.95 4.09 -10.54
N PHE A 22 -5.99 2.75 -10.70
CA PHE A 22 -5.89 1.85 -9.57
C PHE A 22 -4.51 1.87 -8.92
N ALA A 23 -3.44 1.99 -9.72
CA ALA A 23 -2.08 2.07 -9.19
C ALA A 23 -1.88 3.34 -8.35
N LEU A 24 -2.37 4.48 -8.82
CA LEU A 24 -2.30 5.73 -8.07
C LEU A 24 -3.16 5.70 -6.82
N SER A 25 -4.34 5.08 -6.90
CA SER A 25 -5.22 4.90 -5.74
C SER A 25 -4.56 4.03 -4.67
N ALA A 26 -3.90 2.95 -5.08
CA ALA A 26 -3.17 2.08 -4.17
C ALA A 26 -2.02 2.83 -3.48
N ARG A 27 -1.28 3.64 -4.24
CA ARG A 27 -0.20 4.47 -3.69
C ARG A 27 -0.73 5.46 -2.67
N ASN A 28 -1.83 6.13 -2.99
CA ASN A 28 -2.46 7.10 -2.09
C ASN A 28 -2.95 6.42 -0.81
N GLU A 29 -3.54 5.23 -0.93
CA GLU A 29 -3.98 4.44 0.21
C GLU A 29 -2.82 4.15 1.17
N ILE A 30 -1.69 3.70 0.64
CA ILE A 30 -0.49 3.43 1.44
C ILE A 30 0.00 4.73 2.11
N TYR A 31 0.05 5.81 1.37
CA TYR A 31 0.52 7.10 1.88
C TYR A 31 -0.35 7.59 3.03
N TYR A 32 -1.67 7.59 2.85
CA TYR A 32 -2.59 8.09 3.88
C TYR A 32 -2.59 7.21 5.12
N LEU A 33 -2.59 5.90 4.96
CA LEU A 33 -2.53 5.00 6.10
C LEU A 33 -1.20 5.14 6.84
N CYS A 34 -0.10 5.25 6.11
CA CYS A 34 1.21 5.45 6.72
C CYS A 34 1.23 6.70 7.60
N GLY A 35 0.58 7.77 7.17
CA GLY A 35 0.46 9.01 7.93
C GLY A 35 -0.36 8.87 9.21
N ASN A 36 -1.21 7.86 9.30
CA ASN A 36 -2.01 7.58 10.49
C ASN A 36 -1.24 6.79 11.54
N PHE A 37 -0.12 6.18 11.18
CA PHE A 37 0.63 5.29 12.05
C PHE A 37 1.73 6.07 12.80
N LYS A 38 1.28 6.92 13.72
CA LYS A 38 2.20 7.74 14.53
C LYS A 38 2.72 6.93 15.71
N SER A 39 3.83 7.38 16.26
CA SER A 39 4.41 6.80 17.47
C SER A 39 3.35 6.68 18.57
N GLY A 40 3.25 5.51 19.18
CA GLY A 40 2.30 5.24 20.25
C GLY A 40 1.01 4.57 19.80
N VAL A 41 0.72 4.49 18.49
CA VAL A 41 -0.47 3.79 17.99
C VAL A 41 -0.29 2.28 18.22
N SER A 42 -1.34 1.60 18.68
CA SER A 42 -1.26 0.18 19.00
C SER A 42 -1.23 -0.68 17.74
N TYR A 43 -0.59 -1.87 17.84
CA TYR A 43 -0.57 -2.84 16.76
C TYR A 43 -1.98 -3.23 16.31
N SER A 44 -2.91 -3.42 17.24
CA SER A 44 -4.28 -3.79 16.90
C SER A 44 -4.98 -2.71 16.08
N SER A 45 -4.72 -1.44 16.37
CA SER A 45 -5.26 -0.32 15.58
C SER A 45 -4.67 -0.29 14.17
N VAL A 46 -3.34 -0.50 14.05
CA VAL A 46 -2.67 -0.54 12.75
C VAL A 46 -3.22 -1.70 11.91
N ALA A 47 -3.30 -2.89 12.47
CA ALA A 47 -3.80 -4.07 11.75
C ALA A 47 -5.24 -3.86 11.28
N ARG A 48 -6.08 -3.27 12.12
CA ARG A 48 -7.48 -3.00 11.77
C ARG A 48 -7.57 -2.01 10.60
N GLN A 49 -6.74 -0.97 10.61
CA GLN A 49 -6.72 -0.01 9.50
C GLN A 49 -6.18 -0.65 8.22
N LEU A 50 -5.14 -1.47 8.31
CA LEU A 50 -4.57 -2.16 7.15
C LEU A 50 -5.56 -3.17 6.56
N ASP A 51 -6.37 -3.80 7.39
CA ASP A 51 -7.39 -4.75 6.94
C ASP A 51 -8.51 -4.09 6.12
N THR A 52 -8.66 -2.76 6.20
CA THR A 52 -9.61 -2.02 5.36
C THR A 52 -9.04 -1.66 3.99
N ALA A 53 -7.76 -1.85 3.77
CA ALA A 53 -7.11 -1.53 2.50
C ALA A 53 -7.50 -2.55 1.43
N ASN A 54 -8.04 -2.08 0.29
CA ASN A 54 -8.55 -2.93 -0.78
C ASN A 54 -7.55 -3.14 -1.91
N LEU A 55 -6.62 -2.22 -2.10
CA LEU A 55 -5.69 -2.21 -3.23
C LEU A 55 -4.25 -2.54 -2.83
N SER A 56 -4.05 -2.86 -1.57
CA SER A 56 -2.73 -3.12 -1.01
C SER A 56 -2.79 -4.21 0.05
N ASP A 57 -1.64 -4.76 0.37
CA ASP A 57 -1.49 -5.83 1.36
C ASP A 57 -0.33 -5.51 2.28
N TYR A 58 -0.26 -6.25 3.38
CA TYR A 58 0.83 -6.09 4.32
C TYR A 58 1.37 -7.44 4.78
N THR A 59 2.64 -7.44 5.17
CA THR A 59 3.30 -8.60 5.78
C THR A 59 3.83 -8.22 7.14
N VAL A 60 3.87 -9.18 8.06
CA VAL A 60 4.34 -8.98 9.42
C VAL A 60 5.57 -9.83 9.67
N GLU A 61 6.67 -9.20 10.09
CA GLU A 61 7.87 -9.87 10.51
C GLU A 61 8.05 -9.68 12.01
N LYS A 62 8.28 -10.76 12.72
CA LYS A 62 8.53 -10.73 14.16
C LYS A 62 10.02 -10.87 14.42
N SER A 63 10.54 -10.08 15.36
CA SER A 63 11.92 -10.17 15.81
C SER A 63 11.94 -10.10 17.32
N GLU A 64 13.11 -10.36 17.91
CA GLU A 64 13.29 -10.26 19.37
C GLU A 64 13.04 -8.87 19.89
N GLN A 65 13.21 -7.86 19.03
CA GLN A 65 13.07 -6.44 19.39
C GLN A 65 11.68 -5.88 19.11
N GLY A 66 10.76 -6.69 18.59
CA GLY A 66 9.41 -6.26 18.28
C GLY A 66 8.95 -6.77 16.91
N LYS A 67 8.02 -6.03 16.29
CA LYS A 67 7.43 -6.40 15.02
C LYS A 67 7.71 -5.34 13.98
N ARG A 68 7.81 -5.76 12.71
CA ARG A 68 7.86 -4.84 11.57
C ARG A 68 6.76 -5.23 10.60
N VAL A 69 5.96 -4.25 10.18
CA VAL A 69 4.92 -4.43 9.17
C VAL A 69 5.33 -3.69 7.91
N SER A 70 5.26 -4.36 6.77
CA SER A 70 5.52 -3.77 5.46
C SER A 70 4.22 -3.75 4.67
N HIS A 71 3.75 -2.55 4.33
CA HIS A 71 2.48 -2.32 3.62
C HIS A 71 2.80 -1.81 2.22
N SER A 72 2.40 -2.56 1.20
CA SER A 72 2.69 -2.24 -0.20
C SER A 72 1.59 -2.77 -1.11
N SER A 73 1.69 -2.50 -2.40
CA SER A 73 0.72 -2.97 -3.40
C SER A 73 1.43 -3.55 -4.61
N ALA A 74 0.93 -4.68 -5.08
CA ALA A 74 1.38 -5.29 -6.32
C ALA A 74 1.00 -4.46 -7.56
N LEU A 75 0.00 -3.57 -7.45
CA LEU A 75 -0.44 -2.73 -8.56
C LEU A 75 0.64 -1.77 -9.05
N HIS A 76 1.56 -1.37 -8.18
CA HIS A 76 2.72 -0.58 -8.58
C HIS A 76 4.03 -1.33 -8.31
N LEU A 77 3.98 -2.66 -8.41
CA LEU A 77 5.14 -3.56 -8.29
C LEU A 77 5.87 -3.46 -6.95
N ASN A 78 5.15 -3.08 -5.90
CA ASN A 78 5.70 -2.90 -4.55
C ASN A 78 6.85 -1.87 -4.50
N LEU A 79 6.85 -0.90 -5.42
CA LEU A 79 7.88 0.14 -5.49
C LEU A 79 7.74 1.17 -4.38
N VAL A 80 6.52 1.35 -3.87
CA VAL A 80 6.21 2.28 -2.78
C VAL A 80 5.65 1.48 -1.62
N ARG A 81 6.10 1.76 -0.42
CA ARG A 81 5.67 1.01 0.77
C ARG A 81 5.76 1.85 2.03
N CYS A 82 5.00 1.45 3.03
CA CYS A 82 5.11 1.96 4.38
C CYS A 82 5.72 0.88 5.27
N GLU A 83 6.86 1.17 5.88
CA GLU A 83 7.47 0.27 6.85
C GLU A 83 7.15 0.78 8.24
N ILE A 84 6.46 -0.04 9.03
CA ILE A 84 6.00 0.31 10.37
C ILE A 84 6.76 -0.55 11.36
N THR A 85 7.49 0.09 12.27
CA THR A 85 8.27 -0.60 13.30
C THR A 85 7.55 -0.47 14.64
N PHE A 86 7.37 -1.60 15.32
CA PHE A 86 6.72 -1.68 16.62
C PHE A 86 7.77 -2.00 17.69
N ALA A 87 7.64 -1.35 18.84
CA ALA A 87 8.44 -1.67 20.01
C ALA A 87 7.88 -2.92 20.71
N GLU A 88 8.57 -3.37 21.78
CA GLU A 88 8.16 -4.55 22.53
C GLU A 88 6.76 -4.41 23.16
N ASP A 89 6.32 -3.19 23.43
CA ASP A 89 4.98 -2.92 23.96
C ASP A 89 3.88 -2.97 22.91
N GLU A 90 4.21 -3.38 21.68
CA GLU A 90 3.30 -3.48 20.55
C GLU A 90 2.71 -2.12 20.12
N LYS A 91 3.43 -1.05 20.37
CA LYS A 91 3.05 0.29 19.89
C LYS A 91 4.04 0.74 18.81
N VAL A 92 3.52 1.54 17.87
CA VAL A 92 4.35 2.06 16.79
C VAL A 92 5.50 2.86 17.36
N SER A 93 6.70 2.51 16.96
CA SER A 93 7.90 3.29 17.23
C SER A 93 8.08 4.37 16.17
N HIS A 94 7.98 3.96 14.91
CA HIS A 94 7.99 4.89 13.77
C HIS A 94 7.41 4.19 12.53
N ALA A 95 6.95 4.98 11.57
CA ALA A 95 6.50 4.50 10.28
C ALA A 95 7.13 5.36 9.19
N ILE A 96 7.70 4.71 8.17
CA ILE A 96 8.43 5.37 7.10
C ILE A 96 7.78 5.02 5.76
N TYR A 97 7.38 6.04 5.01
CA TYR A 97 6.89 5.92 3.64
C TYR A 97 8.09 6.04 2.69
N LYS A 98 8.25 5.05 1.80
CA LYS A 98 9.39 5.01 0.86
C LYS A 98 8.95 5.04 -0.58
#